data_0c1fd691d388d8c241051c91e6668c62
#
_entry.id   0c1fd691d388d8c241051c91e6668c62
#
_cell.length_a   1.000
_cell.length_b   1.000
_cell.length_c   1.000
_cell.angle_alpha   90.00
_cell.angle_beta   90.00
_cell.angle_gamma   90.00
#
_symmetry.space_group_name_H-M   'P 1'
#
loop_
_entity.id
_entity.type
_entity.pdbx_description
1 polymer ?
#
loop_
_entity_poly.entity_id
_entity_poly.type
_entity_poly.pdbx_seq_one_letter_code
_entity_poly.pdbx_strand_id
1 'polypeptide(L)'
;MFYMEQPSVAQQVLEYLKRKPYAHEAIEQEIVNFSALARQAAEEMRISNVETVKAALIRHSKKIRKEKKNREKKIIQLLQQAHFSIKNKIVSIHSSTPLSVDAIAYSKTPSGYMYFLDEQNAKKIKQKHINHWLAIIHIKSSINIEQTPGVAAFILSALASEDINVVHLMDCREDTFLVIKEYDAPLAFKVLSEKLRV
;
A
#
# COMPACT_ATOMS: atom_id res chain seq x y z
N MET A 1 30.32 -16.17 31.55
CA MET A 1 29.05 -16.90 31.40
C MET A 1 27.94 -15.85 31.42
N PHE A 2 27.53 -15.35 30.25
CA PHE A 2 26.45 -14.34 30.12
C PHE A 2 25.12 -15.06 30.38
N TYR A 3 24.47 -14.78 31.48
CA TYR A 3 23.06 -15.14 31.67
C TYR A 3 22.24 -14.32 30.68
N MET A 4 21.81 -14.93 29.58
CA MET A 4 20.76 -14.35 28.75
C MET A 4 19.48 -14.42 29.57
N GLU A 5 19.00 -13.28 30.07
CA GLU A 5 17.67 -13.19 30.69
C GLU A 5 16.62 -13.73 29.72
N GLN A 6 15.81 -14.67 30.17
CA GLN A 6 14.71 -15.17 29.36
C GLN A 6 13.76 -14.02 29.08
N PRO A 7 13.34 -13.83 27.77
CA PRO A 7 12.47 -12.74 27.43
C PRO A 7 11.14 -12.85 28.19
N SER A 8 10.65 -11.73 28.70
CA SER A 8 9.36 -11.69 29.39
C SER A 8 8.23 -12.18 28.48
N VAL A 9 7.12 -12.68 29.05
CA VAL A 9 5.96 -13.12 28.28
C VAL A 9 5.47 -11.99 27.34
N ALA A 10 5.53 -10.74 27.78
CA ALA A 10 5.15 -9.59 26.96
C ALA A 10 6.07 -9.43 25.73
N GLN A 11 7.38 -9.65 25.87
CA GLN A 11 8.32 -9.62 24.76
C GLN A 11 8.09 -10.80 23.79
N GLN A 12 7.86 -12.01 24.33
CA GLN A 12 7.55 -13.18 23.52
C GLN A 12 6.27 -13.01 22.70
N VAL A 13 5.22 -12.44 23.30
CA VAL A 13 3.96 -12.11 22.60
C VAL A 13 4.18 -11.07 21.50
N LEU A 14 5.02 -10.06 21.73
CA LEU A 14 5.34 -9.08 20.70
C LEU A 14 6.05 -9.72 19.50
N GLU A 15 7.04 -10.58 19.76
CA GLU A 15 7.75 -11.31 18.70
C GLU A 15 6.85 -12.32 17.99
N TYR A 16 5.92 -12.95 18.71
CA TYR A 16 4.88 -13.80 18.13
C TYR A 16 4.02 -13.02 17.12
N LEU A 17 3.50 -11.86 17.52
CA LEU A 17 2.68 -11.02 16.65
C LEU A 17 3.41 -10.52 15.41
N LYS A 18 4.71 -10.18 15.52
CA LYS A 18 5.53 -9.79 14.36
C LYS A 18 5.63 -10.92 13.32
N ARG A 19 5.62 -12.18 13.74
CA ARG A 19 5.67 -13.35 12.85
C ARG A 19 4.31 -13.80 12.34
N LYS A 20 3.22 -13.22 12.83
CA LYS A 20 1.84 -13.59 12.48
C LYS A 20 1.08 -12.35 11.95
N PRO A 21 1.35 -11.90 10.70
CA PRO A 21 0.72 -10.71 10.14
C PRO A 21 -0.80 -10.73 10.22
N TYR A 22 -1.43 -11.89 9.98
CA TYR A 22 -2.89 -12.06 10.07
C TYR A 22 -3.44 -11.80 11.49
N ALA A 23 -2.72 -12.20 12.54
CA ALA A 23 -3.13 -11.94 13.92
C ALA A 23 -2.99 -10.46 14.27
N HIS A 24 -1.92 -9.82 13.77
CA HIS A 24 -1.72 -8.40 13.92
C HIS A 24 -2.83 -7.61 13.22
N GLU A 25 -3.18 -7.98 11.99
CA GLU A 25 -4.26 -7.35 11.23
C GLU A 25 -5.63 -7.54 11.89
N ALA A 26 -5.95 -8.75 12.36
CA ALA A 26 -7.18 -9.01 13.10
C ALA A 26 -7.30 -8.16 14.38
N ILE A 27 -6.17 -7.91 15.06
CA ILE A 27 -6.11 -6.99 16.21
C ILE A 27 -6.35 -5.54 15.76
N GLU A 28 -5.75 -5.11 14.66
CA GLU A 28 -5.94 -3.78 14.10
C GLU A 28 -7.39 -3.52 13.69
N GLN A 29 -8.07 -4.53 13.15
CA GLN A 29 -9.48 -4.47 12.70
C GLN A 29 -10.50 -4.71 13.83
N GLU A 30 -10.05 -4.99 15.05
CA GLU A 30 -10.89 -5.29 16.22
C GLU A 30 -11.77 -6.55 16.10
N ILE A 31 -11.41 -7.48 15.21
CA ILE A 31 -12.16 -8.71 14.94
C ILE A 31 -11.54 -9.96 15.59
N VAL A 32 -10.59 -9.79 16.50
CA VAL A 32 -9.85 -10.90 17.12
C VAL A 32 -10.59 -11.47 18.34
N ASN A 33 -10.66 -12.80 18.40
CA ASN A 33 -11.01 -13.52 19.63
C ASN A 33 -9.74 -13.72 20.48
N PHE A 34 -9.50 -12.84 21.45
CA PHE A 34 -8.30 -12.88 22.31
C PHE A 34 -8.15 -14.18 23.06
N SER A 35 -9.21 -14.86 23.47
CA SER A 35 -9.11 -16.14 24.18
C SER A 35 -8.65 -17.27 23.26
N ALA A 36 -9.11 -17.29 22.00
CA ALA A 36 -8.65 -18.27 21.03
C ALA A 36 -7.19 -17.99 20.63
N LEU A 37 -6.87 -16.74 20.34
CA LEU A 37 -5.50 -16.33 19.97
C LEU A 37 -4.49 -16.60 21.12
N ALA A 38 -4.91 -16.38 22.37
CA ALA A 38 -4.06 -16.63 23.54
C ALA A 38 -3.73 -18.12 23.71
N ARG A 39 -4.71 -19.02 23.51
CA ARG A 39 -4.46 -20.47 23.55
C ARG A 39 -3.46 -20.89 22.47
N GLN A 40 -3.68 -20.47 21.24
CA GLN A 40 -2.78 -20.77 20.13
C GLN A 40 -1.37 -20.21 20.37
N ALA A 41 -1.26 -18.96 20.79
CA ALA A 41 0.02 -18.33 21.07
C ALA A 41 0.76 -18.99 22.24
N ALA A 42 0.05 -19.34 23.30
CA ALA A 42 0.61 -20.03 24.48
C ALA A 42 1.18 -21.41 24.10
N GLU A 43 0.45 -22.18 23.28
CA GLU A 43 0.90 -23.47 22.76
C GLU A 43 2.17 -23.32 21.91
N GLU A 44 2.17 -22.43 20.91
CA GLU A 44 3.30 -22.21 20.01
C GLU A 44 4.56 -21.69 20.75
N MET A 45 4.36 -20.82 21.76
CA MET A 45 5.45 -20.27 22.58
C MET A 45 5.83 -21.19 23.77
N ARG A 46 5.11 -22.32 23.97
CA ARG A 46 5.28 -23.24 25.11
C ARG A 46 5.15 -22.56 26.48
N ILE A 47 4.18 -21.66 26.60
CA ILE A 47 3.84 -20.96 27.84
C ILE A 47 2.60 -21.61 28.47
N SER A 48 2.72 -22.13 29.68
CA SER A 48 1.62 -22.84 30.36
C SER A 48 0.47 -21.92 30.80
N ASN A 49 0.78 -20.67 31.15
CA ASN A 49 -0.22 -19.72 31.66
C ASN A 49 -0.86 -18.90 30.51
N VAL A 50 -1.96 -19.41 29.98
CA VAL A 50 -2.73 -18.79 28.87
C VAL A 50 -3.26 -17.40 29.25
N GLU A 51 -3.69 -17.19 30.51
CA GLU A 51 -4.24 -15.90 30.95
C GLU A 51 -3.17 -14.79 30.96
N THR A 52 -1.93 -15.13 31.27
CA THR A 52 -0.80 -14.19 31.17
C THR A 52 -0.55 -13.78 29.71
N VAL A 53 -0.62 -14.74 28.77
CA VAL A 53 -0.50 -14.48 27.33
C VAL A 53 -1.66 -13.60 26.87
N LYS A 54 -2.89 -13.89 27.26
CA LYS A 54 -4.07 -13.11 26.94
C LYS A 54 -3.97 -11.66 27.43
N ALA A 55 -3.55 -11.47 28.69
CA ALA A 55 -3.34 -10.14 29.24
C ALA A 55 -2.27 -9.34 28.46
N ALA A 56 -1.18 -10.00 28.04
CA ALA A 56 -0.16 -9.40 27.21
C ALA A 56 -0.69 -9.03 25.81
N LEU A 57 -1.45 -9.92 25.16
CA LEU A 57 -2.11 -9.64 23.88
C LEU A 57 -3.05 -8.43 23.96
N ILE A 58 -3.90 -8.37 24.99
CA ILE A 58 -4.82 -7.22 25.21
C ILE A 58 -4.04 -5.92 25.45
N ARG A 59 -2.92 -5.96 26.17
CA ARG A 59 -2.07 -4.79 26.36
C ARG A 59 -1.45 -4.32 25.05
N HIS A 60 -0.89 -5.23 24.26
CA HIS A 60 -0.31 -4.91 22.96
C HIS A 60 -1.36 -4.42 21.97
N SER A 61 -2.58 -4.98 22.00
CA SER A 61 -3.65 -4.55 21.09
C SER A 61 -3.99 -3.07 21.22
N LYS A 62 -4.01 -2.53 22.45
CA LYS A 62 -4.26 -1.10 22.68
C LYS A 62 -3.19 -0.22 21.99
N LYS A 63 -1.92 -0.65 22.04
CA LYS A 63 -0.80 0.04 21.39
C LYS A 63 -0.92 -0.05 19.86
N ILE A 64 -1.14 -1.25 19.33
CA ILE A 64 -1.30 -1.51 17.89
C ILE A 64 -2.41 -0.65 17.29
N ARG A 65 -3.59 -0.62 17.92
CA ARG A 65 -4.73 0.18 17.46
C ARG A 65 -4.44 1.68 17.48
N LYS A 66 -3.79 2.17 18.54
CA LYS A 66 -3.39 3.58 18.64
C LYS A 66 -2.42 3.96 17.52
N GLU A 67 -1.43 3.11 17.27
CA GLU A 67 -0.44 3.33 16.21
C GLU A 67 -1.08 3.30 14.83
N LYS A 68 -1.99 2.35 14.56
CA LYS A 68 -2.78 2.31 13.32
C LYS A 68 -3.57 3.60 13.11
N LYS A 69 -4.37 4.00 14.11
CA LYS A 69 -5.19 5.22 14.01
C LYS A 69 -4.34 6.48 13.75
N ASN A 70 -3.20 6.60 14.40
CA ASN A 70 -2.28 7.71 14.19
C ASN A 70 -1.67 7.69 12.78
N ARG A 71 -1.29 6.52 12.28
CA ARG A 71 -0.76 6.32 10.92
C ARG A 71 -1.79 6.68 9.87
N GLU A 72 -3.02 6.15 9.97
CA GLU A 72 -4.11 6.46 9.05
C GLU A 72 -4.43 7.96 9.04
N LYS A 73 -4.52 8.59 10.21
CA LYS A 73 -4.73 10.04 10.31
C LYS A 73 -3.64 10.82 9.59
N LYS A 74 -2.37 10.43 9.78
CA LYS A 74 -1.23 11.08 9.10
C LYS A 74 -1.32 10.89 7.58
N ILE A 75 -1.64 9.69 7.11
CA ILE A 75 -1.80 9.39 5.67
C ILE A 75 -2.92 10.26 5.08
N ILE A 76 -4.09 10.30 5.71
CA ILE A 76 -5.22 11.10 5.24
C ILE A 76 -4.83 12.58 5.18
N GLN A 77 -4.18 13.13 6.20
CA GLN A 77 -3.74 14.53 6.23
C GLN A 77 -2.75 14.85 5.08
N LEU A 78 -1.81 13.95 4.79
CA LEU A 78 -0.88 14.12 3.66
C LEU A 78 -1.61 14.11 2.32
N LEU A 79 -2.52 13.17 2.13
CA LEU A 79 -3.26 13.01 0.89
C LEU A 79 -4.32 14.11 0.69
N GLN A 80 -4.90 14.68 1.76
CA GLN A 80 -5.80 15.83 1.66
C GLN A 80 -5.12 17.10 1.14
N GLN A 81 -3.80 17.20 1.33
CA GLN A 81 -2.99 18.31 0.82
C GLN A 81 -2.42 18.01 -0.59
N ALA A 82 -2.59 16.81 -1.08
CA ALA A 82 -2.10 16.42 -2.39
C ALA A 82 -3.00 16.93 -3.51
N HIS A 83 -2.39 17.20 -4.66
CA HIS A 83 -3.11 17.51 -5.88
C HIS A 83 -3.37 16.23 -6.67
N PHE A 84 -4.63 15.95 -6.99
CA PHE A 84 -5.05 14.81 -7.79
C PHE A 84 -5.44 15.26 -9.19
N SER A 85 -4.90 14.59 -10.19
CA SER A 85 -5.33 14.75 -11.57
C SER A 85 -5.50 13.38 -12.26
N ILE A 86 -6.43 13.31 -13.19
CA ILE A 86 -6.64 12.12 -14.02
C ILE A 86 -6.49 12.51 -15.47
N LYS A 87 -5.72 11.73 -16.20
CA LYS A 87 -5.51 11.89 -17.63
C LYS A 87 -5.92 10.60 -18.35
N ASN A 88 -6.91 10.71 -19.23
CA ASN A 88 -7.39 9.63 -20.08
C ASN A 88 -6.59 9.56 -21.39
N LYS A 89 -6.90 8.58 -22.24
CA LYS A 89 -6.25 8.35 -23.55
C LYS A 89 -4.75 8.16 -23.43
N ILE A 90 -4.38 7.36 -22.47
CA ILE A 90 -3.00 6.96 -22.23
C ILE A 90 -2.73 5.62 -22.91
N VAL A 91 -1.54 5.49 -23.44
CA VAL A 91 -1.01 4.22 -23.93
C VAL A 91 0.26 3.86 -23.18
N SER A 92 0.48 2.58 -22.97
CA SER A 92 1.78 2.08 -22.50
C SER A 92 2.51 1.38 -23.65
N ILE A 93 3.81 1.62 -23.75
CA ILE A 93 4.68 1.04 -24.78
C ILE A 93 5.84 0.33 -24.10
N HIS A 94 6.00 -0.96 -24.40
CA HIS A 94 7.18 -1.71 -24.01
C HIS A 94 8.19 -1.72 -25.15
N SER A 95 9.45 -1.41 -24.84
CA SER A 95 10.58 -1.44 -25.81
C SER A 95 11.83 -2.04 -25.17
N SER A 96 12.54 -2.88 -25.93
CA SER A 96 13.85 -3.43 -25.49
C SER A 96 14.98 -2.39 -25.57
N THR A 97 14.79 -1.32 -26.35
CA THR A 97 15.75 -0.23 -26.54
C THR A 97 15.14 1.10 -26.10
N PRO A 98 15.97 2.08 -25.70
CA PRO A 98 15.45 3.40 -25.35
C PRO A 98 14.78 4.06 -26.56
N LEU A 99 13.64 4.71 -26.31
CA LEU A 99 12.91 5.50 -27.29
C LEU A 99 13.08 6.99 -27.00
N SER A 100 13.29 7.78 -28.06
CA SER A 100 13.27 9.25 -27.96
C SER A 100 11.81 9.72 -28.13
N VAL A 101 11.08 9.77 -27.02
CA VAL A 101 9.65 10.09 -27.00
C VAL A 101 9.34 11.03 -25.83
N ASP A 102 8.33 11.88 -26.02
CA ASP A 102 7.80 12.73 -24.95
C ASP A 102 6.83 11.88 -24.09
N ALA A 103 7.38 11.25 -23.08
CA ALA A 103 6.65 10.38 -22.16
C ALA A 103 6.22 11.16 -20.90
N ILE A 104 4.99 10.90 -20.42
CA ILE A 104 4.49 11.41 -19.14
C ILE A 104 5.33 10.80 -17.99
N ALA A 105 5.60 9.51 -18.11
CA ALA A 105 6.46 8.77 -17.21
C ALA A 105 7.09 7.58 -17.95
N TYR A 106 8.24 7.11 -17.48
CA TYR A 106 8.83 5.88 -17.96
C TYR A 106 9.60 5.17 -16.86
N SER A 107 9.76 3.86 -17.02
CA SER A 107 10.62 3.05 -16.16
C SER A 107 11.58 2.21 -17.00
N LYS A 108 12.80 1.99 -16.48
CA LYS A 108 13.80 1.08 -17.03
C LYS A 108 13.94 -0.13 -16.11
N THR A 109 13.80 -1.31 -16.67
CA THR A 109 13.99 -2.59 -15.97
C THR A 109 15.00 -3.46 -16.73
N PRO A 110 15.47 -4.57 -16.16
CA PRO A 110 16.28 -5.55 -16.91
C PRO A 110 15.58 -6.08 -18.17
N SER A 111 14.23 -6.09 -18.19
CA SER A 111 13.42 -6.54 -19.33
C SER A 111 13.22 -5.49 -20.42
N GLY A 112 13.71 -4.24 -20.23
CA GLY A 112 13.55 -3.14 -21.16
C GLY A 112 12.94 -1.89 -20.54
N TYR A 113 12.28 -1.13 -21.37
CA TYR A 113 11.71 0.18 -21.04
C TYR A 113 10.19 0.12 -21.16
N MET A 114 9.48 0.67 -20.18
CA MET A 114 8.04 0.89 -20.21
C MET A 114 7.79 2.39 -20.25
N TYR A 115 7.09 2.87 -21.26
CA TYR A 115 6.74 4.28 -21.45
C TYR A 115 5.24 4.48 -21.34
N PHE A 116 4.83 5.60 -20.76
CA PHE A 116 3.43 6.03 -20.69
C PHE A 116 3.29 7.38 -21.40
N LEU A 117 2.45 7.42 -22.42
CA LEU A 117 2.33 8.54 -23.35
C LEU A 117 0.86 8.88 -23.58
N ASP A 118 0.61 10.12 -23.99
CA ASP A 118 -0.64 10.45 -24.64
C ASP A 118 -0.81 9.62 -25.94
N GLU A 119 -2.01 9.16 -26.19
CA GLU A 119 -2.33 8.38 -27.40
C GLU A 119 -1.92 9.13 -28.69
N GLN A 120 -2.05 10.47 -28.68
CA GLN A 120 -1.65 11.29 -29.84
C GLN A 120 -0.13 11.21 -30.10
N ASN A 121 0.69 11.22 -29.05
CA ASN A 121 2.14 11.12 -29.17
C ASN A 121 2.56 9.71 -29.61
N ALA A 122 1.77 8.69 -29.24
CA ALA A 122 2.05 7.32 -29.61
C ALA A 122 1.78 6.98 -31.08
N LYS A 123 0.92 7.74 -31.79
CA LYS A 123 0.57 7.50 -33.22
C LYS A 123 1.77 7.48 -34.16
N LYS A 124 2.87 8.14 -33.77
CA LYS A 124 4.10 8.22 -34.58
C LYS A 124 5.08 7.07 -34.29
N ILE A 125 4.77 6.23 -33.30
CA ILE A 125 5.69 5.21 -32.80
C ILE A 125 5.32 3.86 -33.39
N LYS A 126 6.24 3.26 -34.16
CA LYS A 126 6.07 1.90 -34.69
C LYS A 126 6.60 0.88 -33.67
N GLN A 127 5.79 0.46 -32.74
CA GLN A 127 6.11 -0.58 -31.77
C GLN A 127 5.10 -1.73 -31.80
N LYS A 128 5.54 -2.96 -31.51
CA LYS A 128 4.70 -4.15 -31.52
C LYS A 128 3.79 -4.30 -30.29
N HIS A 129 4.22 -3.73 -29.16
CA HIS A 129 3.55 -3.91 -27.86
C HIS A 129 3.06 -2.55 -27.34
N ILE A 130 1.90 -2.15 -27.82
CA ILE A 130 1.18 -0.95 -27.36
C ILE A 130 -0.10 -1.42 -26.67
N ASN A 131 -0.27 -1.00 -25.42
CA ASN A 131 -1.50 -1.24 -24.68
C ASN A 131 -2.30 0.07 -24.62
N HIS A 132 -3.53 0.05 -25.13
CA HIS A 132 -4.44 1.18 -25.22
C HIS A 132 -5.46 1.21 -24.08
N TRP A 133 -6.29 2.23 -24.05
CA TRP A 133 -7.40 2.39 -23.12
C TRP A 133 -6.97 2.44 -21.66
N LEU A 134 -5.93 3.22 -21.40
CA LEU A 134 -5.42 3.47 -20.08
C LEU A 134 -5.71 4.91 -19.63
N ALA A 135 -5.77 5.09 -18.31
CA ALA A 135 -5.75 6.39 -17.66
C ALA A 135 -4.61 6.42 -16.62
N ILE A 136 -4.04 7.60 -16.41
CA ILE A 136 -3.08 7.87 -15.34
C ILE A 136 -3.78 8.74 -14.30
N ILE A 137 -3.76 8.26 -13.06
CA ILE A 137 -4.01 9.07 -11.87
C ILE A 137 -2.65 9.57 -11.40
N HIS A 138 -2.48 10.87 -11.39
CA HIS A 138 -1.28 11.52 -10.84
C HIS A 138 -1.63 12.15 -9.50
N ILE A 139 -0.90 11.78 -8.48
CA ILE A 139 -1.00 12.30 -7.12
C ILE A 139 0.29 13.04 -6.84
N LYS A 140 0.21 14.37 -6.78
CA LYS A 140 1.34 15.22 -6.39
C LYS A 140 1.19 15.64 -4.94
N SER A 141 2.10 15.19 -4.10
CA SER A 141 2.05 15.41 -2.65
C SER A 141 3.32 16.10 -2.13
N SER A 142 3.44 16.26 -0.83
CA SER A 142 4.68 16.74 -0.22
C SER A 142 5.71 15.62 -0.13
N ILE A 143 7.01 15.97 -0.06
CA ILE A 143 8.14 15.03 0.12
C ILE A 143 7.96 14.09 1.33
N ASN A 144 7.16 14.48 2.32
CA ASN A 144 6.88 13.66 3.50
C ASN A 144 6.15 12.35 3.18
N ILE A 145 5.60 12.20 1.98
CA ILE A 145 4.91 10.98 1.55
C ILE A 145 5.87 9.80 1.52
N GLU A 146 7.10 9.99 1.03
CA GLU A 146 8.13 8.93 1.00
C GLU A 146 8.49 8.40 2.39
N GLN A 147 8.40 9.24 3.42
CA GLN A 147 8.75 8.91 4.80
C GLN A 147 7.56 8.39 5.61
N THR A 148 6.40 8.24 4.98
CA THR A 148 5.18 7.79 5.69
C THR A 148 4.80 6.39 5.26
N PRO A 149 5.11 5.35 6.07
CA PRO A 149 4.78 3.97 5.74
C PRO A 149 3.28 3.78 5.58
N GLY A 150 2.89 3.03 4.54
CA GLY A 150 1.51 2.61 4.31
C GLY A 150 0.70 3.51 3.38
N VAL A 151 1.24 4.62 2.85
CA VAL A 151 0.52 5.49 1.90
C VAL A 151 0.13 4.73 0.64
N ALA A 152 1.08 4.04 -0.01
CA ALA A 152 0.78 3.25 -1.21
C ALA A 152 -0.23 2.14 -0.91
N ALA A 153 -0.08 1.42 0.21
CA ALA A 153 -1.03 0.40 0.64
C ALA A 153 -2.44 0.97 0.86
N PHE A 154 -2.56 2.15 1.46
CA PHE A 154 -3.84 2.84 1.68
C PHE A 154 -4.54 3.15 0.35
N ILE A 155 -3.82 3.74 -0.61
CA ILE A 155 -4.34 4.08 -1.94
C ILE A 155 -4.75 2.82 -2.69
N LEU A 156 -3.87 1.81 -2.76
CA LEU A 156 -4.13 0.57 -3.48
C LEU A 156 -5.29 -0.22 -2.87
N SER A 157 -5.39 -0.28 -1.53
CA SER A 157 -6.51 -0.94 -0.86
C SER A 157 -7.85 -0.23 -1.11
N ALA A 158 -7.85 1.11 -1.18
CA ALA A 158 -9.04 1.88 -1.52
C ALA A 158 -9.55 1.56 -2.94
N LEU A 159 -8.64 1.44 -3.92
CA LEU A 159 -9.00 1.08 -5.29
C LEU A 159 -9.41 -0.40 -5.39
N ALA A 160 -8.69 -1.29 -4.75
CA ALA A 160 -8.98 -2.72 -4.76
C ALA A 160 -10.31 -3.07 -4.11
N SER A 161 -10.78 -2.29 -3.10
CA SER A 161 -12.11 -2.51 -2.49
C SER A 161 -13.29 -2.27 -3.44
N GLU A 162 -13.03 -1.62 -4.57
CA GLU A 162 -14.00 -1.37 -5.65
C GLU A 162 -13.63 -2.12 -6.94
N ASP A 163 -12.86 -3.20 -6.83
CA ASP A 163 -12.39 -4.04 -7.94
C ASP A 163 -11.61 -3.29 -9.04
N ILE A 164 -11.04 -2.13 -8.70
CA ILE A 164 -10.21 -1.35 -9.63
C ILE A 164 -8.80 -1.92 -9.66
N ASN A 165 -8.39 -2.43 -10.83
CA ASN A 165 -7.06 -2.98 -11.02
C ASN A 165 -6.05 -1.89 -11.38
N VAL A 166 -4.99 -1.76 -10.60
CA VAL A 166 -3.84 -0.90 -10.90
C VAL A 166 -2.83 -1.69 -11.75
N VAL A 167 -2.75 -1.34 -13.03
CA VAL A 167 -1.86 -2.02 -14.00
C VAL A 167 -0.39 -1.70 -13.74
N HIS A 168 -0.10 -0.44 -13.39
CA HIS A 168 1.24 0.02 -13.02
C HIS A 168 1.17 1.05 -11.90
N LEU A 169 2.16 1.00 -11.02
CA LEU A 169 2.41 1.99 -9.99
C LEU A 169 3.85 2.49 -10.15
N MET A 170 4.01 3.80 -10.21
CA MET A 170 5.30 4.46 -10.18
C MET A 170 5.26 5.52 -9.11
N ASP A 171 6.22 5.46 -8.19
CA ASP A 171 6.32 6.40 -7.07
C ASP A 171 7.72 7.03 -7.09
N CYS A 172 7.77 8.34 -7.15
CA CYS A 172 9.02 9.09 -7.24
C CYS A 172 8.89 10.41 -6.49
N ARG A 173 9.43 10.44 -5.29
CA ARG A 173 9.42 11.62 -4.41
C ARG A 173 8.01 12.16 -4.15
N GLU A 174 7.63 13.26 -4.79
CA GLU A 174 6.35 13.93 -4.62
C GLU A 174 5.27 13.42 -5.58
N ASP A 175 5.68 12.65 -6.60
CA ASP A 175 4.83 12.24 -7.70
C ASP A 175 4.55 10.74 -7.65
N THR A 176 3.28 10.39 -7.45
CA THR A 176 2.79 9.00 -7.54
C THR A 176 1.88 8.88 -8.77
N PHE A 177 2.20 7.95 -9.66
CA PHE A 177 1.42 7.64 -10.85
C PHE A 177 0.80 6.25 -10.72
N LEU A 178 -0.52 6.19 -10.85
CA LEU A 178 -1.29 4.95 -10.91
C LEU A 178 -1.87 4.83 -12.33
N VAL A 179 -1.51 3.76 -13.01
CA VAL A 179 -2.08 3.45 -14.33
C VAL A 179 -3.18 2.42 -14.15
N ILE A 180 -4.36 2.76 -14.61
CA ILE A 180 -5.57 1.93 -14.56
C ILE A 180 -6.19 1.81 -15.95
N LYS A 181 -7.21 0.98 -16.10
CA LYS A 181 -8.03 0.99 -17.30
C LYS A 181 -8.85 2.28 -17.37
N GLU A 182 -9.01 2.84 -18.57
CA GLU A 182 -9.67 4.14 -18.78
C GLU A 182 -11.13 4.14 -18.28
N TYR A 183 -11.84 3.02 -18.43
CA TYR A 183 -13.23 2.90 -17.97
C TYR A 183 -13.38 2.94 -16.44
N ASP A 184 -12.32 2.62 -15.70
CA ASP A 184 -12.30 2.69 -14.21
C ASP A 184 -12.03 4.11 -13.69
N ALA A 185 -11.57 5.04 -14.54
CA ALA A 185 -11.13 6.36 -14.11
C ALA A 185 -12.18 7.17 -13.34
N PRO A 186 -13.48 7.20 -13.72
CA PRO A 186 -14.50 7.93 -12.97
C PRO A 186 -14.71 7.35 -11.56
N LEU A 187 -14.75 6.01 -11.44
CA LEU A 187 -14.93 5.34 -10.15
C LEU A 187 -13.70 5.54 -9.26
N ALA A 188 -12.50 5.40 -9.82
CA ALA A 188 -11.25 5.63 -9.09
C ALA A 188 -11.17 7.05 -8.51
N PHE A 189 -11.57 8.06 -9.28
CA PHE A 189 -11.63 9.45 -8.81
C PHE A 189 -12.61 9.61 -7.65
N LYS A 190 -13.81 9.03 -7.77
CA LYS A 190 -14.83 9.08 -6.72
C LYS A 190 -14.30 8.45 -5.44
N VAL A 191 -13.78 7.22 -5.52
CA VAL A 191 -13.26 6.45 -4.37
C VAL A 191 -12.16 7.20 -3.64
N LEU A 192 -11.17 7.70 -4.37
CA LEU A 192 -10.07 8.44 -3.77
C LEU A 192 -10.56 9.77 -3.16
N SER A 193 -11.46 10.47 -3.83
CA SER A 193 -12.01 11.73 -3.31
C SER A 193 -12.84 11.52 -2.04
N GLU A 194 -13.63 10.46 -1.95
CA GLU A 194 -14.46 10.14 -0.78
C GLU A 194 -13.60 9.72 0.41
N LYS A 195 -12.60 8.85 0.20
CA LYS A 195 -11.69 8.38 1.27
C LYS A 195 -10.85 9.51 1.87
N LEU A 196 -10.64 10.59 1.14
CA LEU A 196 -9.80 11.71 1.56
C LEU A 196 -10.59 12.91 2.14
N ARG A 197 -11.91 12.91 2.03
CA ARG A 197 -12.78 13.98 2.54
C ARG A 197 -13.22 13.83 3.99
N VAL A 198 -12.74 12.81 4.72
CA VAL A 198 -13.15 12.54 6.11
C VAL A 198 -12.56 13.53 7.10
#